data_df081c70290196286c91f6aa6e99c297
#
_entry.id   df081c70290196286c91f6aa6e99c297
#
_cell.length_a   1.000
_cell.length_b   1.000
_cell.length_c   1.000
_cell.angle_alpha   90.00
_cell.angle_beta   90.00
_cell.angle_gamma   90.00
#
_symmetry.space_group_name_H-M   'P 1'
#
loop_
_entity.id
_entity.type
_entity.pdbx_description
1 polymer ?
#
loop_
_entity_poly.entity_id
_entity_poly.type
_entity_poly.pdbx_seq_one_letter_code
_entity_poly.pdbx_strand_id
1 'polypeptide(L)'
;MKPVEFAKALEQRGFDSLWAPEHSHIPTSRNSPFPQGGDLPSKYYDVMDPFVSLTAAASVTSELKIATGICLVIQRDPIQTAKSVASLDQISSGRFLFGVGAGWNAEEMADHGTNFKTRICLLYTSPSPRDQRGSR
;
A
#
# COMPACT_ATOMS: atom_id res chain seq x y z
N MET A 1 -10.53 15.38 1.91
CA MET A 1 -9.46 16.01 2.74
C MET A 1 -8.12 15.63 2.11
N LYS A 2 -7.19 16.57 1.99
CA LYS A 2 -5.86 16.30 1.42
C LYS A 2 -5.01 15.48 2.39
N PRO A 3 -4.10 14.59 1.93
CA PRO A 3 -3.27 13.77 2.80
C PRO A 3 -2.49 14.56 3.87
N VAL A 4 -1.95 15.72 3.48
CA VAL A 4 -1.22 16.63 4.38
C VAL A 4 -2.09 17.15 5.53
N GLU A 5 -3.29 17.64 5.22
CA GLU A 5 -4.23 18.16 6.22
C GLU A 5 -4.72 17.06 7.15
N PHE A 6 -4.98 15.89 6.59
CA PHE A 6 -5.45 14.73 7.33
C PHE A 6 -4.37 14.22 8.32
N ALA A 7 -3.13 14.06 7.85
CA ALA A 7 -2.02 13.60 8.67
C ALA A 7 -1.74 14.56 9.85
N LYS A 8 -1.69 15.88 9.59
CA LYS A 8 -1.56 16.88 10.66
C LYS A 8 -2.68 16.78 11.70
N ALA A 9 -3.92 16.62 11.22
CA ALA A 9 -5.06 16.53 12.11
C ALA A 9 -5.04 15.25 12.97
N LEU A 10 -4.53 14.13 12.44
CA LEU A 10 -4.35 12.88 13.19
C LEU A 10 -3.27 13.04 14.27
N GLU A 11 -2.10 13.55 13.89
CA GLU A 11 -0.99 13.75 14.83
C GLU A 11 -1.37 14.70 15.98
N GLN A 12 -2.03 15.83 15.67
CA GLN A 12 -2.52 16.79 16.67
C GLN A 12 -3.55 16.19 17.64
N ARG A 13 -4.24 15.11 17.23
CA ARG A 13 -5.20 14.39 18.07
C ARG A 13 -4.62 13.18 18.78
N GLY A 14 -3.32 12.96 18.67
CA GLY A 14 -2.61 11.88 19.36
C GLY A 14 -2.87 10.49 18.77
N PHE A 15 -3.19 10.38 17.47
CA PHE A 15 -3.25 9.09 16.80
C PHE A 15 -1.84 8.52 16.62
N ASP A 16 -1.68 7.22 16.86
CA ASP A 16 -0.38 6.54 16.74
C ASP A 16 0.04 6.29 15.29
N SER A 17 -0.91 6.05 14.40
CA SER A 17 -0.62 5.64 13.02
C SER A 17 -1.71 6.00 12.02
N LEU A 18 -1.28 6.17 10.76
CA LEU A 18 -2.12 6.34 9.57
C LEU A 18 -1.87 5.18 8.60
N TRP A 19 -2.94 4.48 8.20
CA TRP A 19 -2.87 3.35 7.29
C TRP A 19 -3.57 3.69 5.98
N ALA A 20 -2.83 3.57 4.85
CA ALA A 20 -3.36 3.81 3.51
C ALA A 20 -3.60 2.48 2.77
N PRO A 21 -4.82 2.24 2.24
CA PRO A 21 -5.11 1.09 1.40
C PRO A 21 -4.51 1.26 0.01
N GLU A 22 -4.48 0.18 -0.78
CA GLU A 22 -4.09 0.22 -2.17
C GLU A 22 -5.10 -0.46 -3.07
N HIS A 23 -5.46 0.23 -4.14
CA HIS A 23 -5.98 -0.28 -5.40
C HIS A 23 -5.38 0.58 -6.51
N SER A 24 -4.80 -0.05 -7.53
CA SER A 24 -4.31 0.69 -8.71
C SER A 24 -5.48 1.26 -9.51
N HIS A 25 -6.54 0.49 -9.61
CA HIS A 25 -7.82 0.82 -10.23
C HIS A 25 -8.87 -0.21 -9.85
N ILE A 26 -10.12 0.09 -10.13
CA ILE A 26 -11.21 -0.88 -10.04
C ILE A 26 -11.71 -1.18 -11.45
N PRO A 27 -11.42 -2.37 -12.02
CA PRO A 27 -11.85 -2.73 -13.36
C PRO A 27 -13.39 -2.66 -13.52
N THR A 28 -13.87 -2.11 -14.63
CA THR A 28 -15.31 -2.10 -14.95
C THR A 28 -15.87 -3.51 -15.18
N SER A 29 -14.99 -4.46 -15.56
CA SER A 29 -15.29 -5.87 -15.73
C SER A 29 -15.30 -6.67 -14.43
N ARG A 30 -15.12 -6.04 -13.26
CA ARG A 30 -15.01 -6.71 -11.97
C ARG A 30 -16.24 -7.57 -11.67
N ASN A 31 -15.98 -8.86 -11.45
CA ASN A 31 -16.92 -9.85 -10.92
C ASN A 31 -16.51 -10.37 -9.54
N SER A 32 -15.24 -10.11 -9.14
CA SER A 32 -14.73 -10.49 -7.81
C SER A 32 -15.60 -9.85 -6.71
N PRO A 33 -16.14 -10.66 -5.76
CA PRO A 33 -16.97 -10.14 -4.70
C PRO A 33 -16.12 -9.31 -3.72
N PHE A 34 -16.74 -8.25 -3.18
CA PHE A 34 -16.09 -7.49 -2.11
C PHE A 34 -15.96 -8.37 -0.84
N PRO A 35 -14.77 -8.49 -0.23
CA PRO A 35 -14.52 -9.45 0.87
C PRO A 35 -15.42 -9.27 2.09
N GLN A 36 -15.90 -8.05 2.34
CA GLN A 36 -16.80 -7.75 3.45
C GLN A 36 -18.28 -7.95 3.09
N GLY A 37 -18.56 -8.38 1.86
CA GLY A 37 -19.92 -8.54 1.32
C GLY A 37 -20.56 -7.23 0.86
N GLY A 38 -21.64 -7.37 0.09
CA GLY A 38 -22.37 -6.23 -0.47
C GLY A 38 -21.62 -5.49 -1.60
N ASP A 39 -22.06 -4.28 -1.87
CA ASP A 39 -21.47 -3.44 -2.92
C ASP A 39 -20.12 -2.85 -2.49
N LEU A 40 -19.23 -2.66 -3.47
CA LEU A 40 -17.95 -2.00 -3.22
C LEU A 40 -18.18 -0.54 -2.84
N PRO A 41 -17.75 -0.10 -1.65
CA PRO A 41 -17.92 1.30 -1.25
C PRO A 41 -17.22 2.27 -2.21
N SER A 42 -17.86 3.41 -2.51
CA SER A 42 -17.37 4.40 -3.48
C SER A 42 -15.95 4.90 -3.23
N LYS A 43 -15.53 4.94 -1.97
CA LYS A 43 -14.18 5.35 -1.58
C LYS A 43 -13.06 4.52 -2.21
N TYR A 44 -13.33 3.28 -2.64
CA TYR A 44 -12.32 2.41 -3.26
C TYR A 44 -12.00 2.82 -4.71
N TYR A 45 -12.88 3.59 -5.36
CA TYR A 45 -12.64 4.11 -6.71
C TYR A 45 -11.72 5.33 -6.73
N ASP A 46 -11.54 6.00 -5.57
CA ASP A 46 -10.76 7.24 -5.41
C ASP A 46 -9.52 7.03 -4.52
N VAL A 47 -9.06 5.79 -4.36
CA VAL A 47 -7.87 5.48 -3.55
C VAL A 47 -6.63 6.06 -4.24
N MET A 48 -5.88 6.87 -3.51
CA MET A 48 -4.58 7.38 -3.96
C MET A 48 -3.51 6.29 -3.87
N ASP A 49 -2.47 6.39 -4.70
CA ASP A 49 -1.27 5.57 -4.51
C ASP A 49 -0.73 5.76 -3.08
N PRO A 50 -0.51 4.66 -2.33
CA PRO A 50 -0.14 4.74 -0.92
C PRO A 50 1.23 5.39 -0.71
N PHE A 51 2.22 5.15 -1.59
CA PHE A 51 3.55 5.76 -1.43
C PHE A 51 3.51 7.27 -1.64
N VAL A 52 2.70 7.75 -2.60
CA VAL A 52 2.52 9.19 -2.84
C VAL A 52 1.81 9.86 -1.67
N SER A 53 0.68 9.31 -1.22
CA SER A 53 -0.11 9.89 -0.14
C SER A 53 0.59 9.84 1.21
N LEU A 54 1.29 8.73 1.52
CA LEU A 54 2.05 8.56 2.76
C LEU A 54 3.34 9.41 2.78
N THR A 55 3.99 9.64 1.63
CA THR A 55 5.11 10.58 1.55
C THR A 55 4.67 12.00 1.89
N ALA A 56 3.53 12.42 1.35
CA ALA A 56 2.96 13.73 1.68
C ALA A 56 2.60 13.84 3.17
N ALA A 57 2.07 12.77 3.78
CA ALA A 57 1.80 12.70 5.22
C ALA A 57 3.07 12.75 6.06
N ALA A 58 4.09 11.96 5.70
CA ALA A 58 5.37 11.89 6.40
C ALA A 58 6.11 13.21 6.45
N SER A 59 6.02 14.00 5.37
CA SER A 59 6.73 15.29 5.24
C SER A 59 6.22 16.38 6.17
N VAL A 60 5.05 16.21 6.78
CA VAL A 60 4.38 17.21 7.64
C VAL A 60 4.07 16.72 9.04
N THR A 61 4.55 15.53 9.40
CA THR A 61 4.39 14.91 10.72
C THR A 61 5.75 14.48 11.27
N SER A 62 5.88 14.38 12.58
CA SER A 62 7.13 14.03 13.28
C SER A 62 7.04 12.72 14.07
N GLU A 63 5.87 12.38 14.57
CA GLU A 63 5.66 11.21 15.46
C GLU A 63 4.72 10.18 14.84
N LEU A 64 3.76 10.62 14.02
CA LEU A 64 2.75 9.74 13.41
C LEU A 64 3.43 8.66 12.56
N LYS A 65 3.21 7.40 12.90
CA LYS A 65 3.61 6.26 12.05
C LYS A 65 2.73 6.24 10.81
N ILE A 66 3.35 5.98 9.67
CA ILE A 66 2.66 5.87 8.39
C ILE A 66 2.78 4.43 7.88
N ALA A 67 1.73 3.89 7.33
CA ALA A 67 1.67 2.47 7.00
C ALA A 67 0.89 2.19 5.71
N THR A 68 1.32 1.18 4.96
CA THR A 68 0.48 0.58 3.93
C THR A 68 -0.46 -0.45 4.55
N GLY A 69 -1.75 -0.30 4.33
CA GLY A 69 -2.75 -1.24 4.83
C GLY A 69 -3.71 -1.68 3.75
N ILE A 70 -3.19 -2.37 2.78
CA ILE A 70 -1.92 -3.03 2.51
C ILE A 70 -1.32 -2.63 1.17
N CYS A 71 0.01 -2.83 0.96
CA CYS A 71 0.62 -2.75 -0.36
C CYS A 71 0.41 -4.06 -1.13
N LEU A 72 -0.10 -3.98 -2.36
CA LEU A 72 -0.34 -5.10 -3.27
C LEU A 72 0.95 -5.45 -4.04
N VAL A 73 1.96 -5.97 -3.34
CA VAL A 73 3.32 -6.19 -3.89
C VAL A 73 3.34 -7.09 -5.11
N ILE A 74 2.36 -7.97 -5.26
CA ILE A 74 2.26 -8.89 -6.41
C ILE A 74 1.77 -8.21 -7.70
N GLN A 75 1.33 -6.97 -7.62
CA GLN A 75 0.89 -6.14 -8.76
C GLN A 75 1.93 -5.06 -9.10
N ARG A 76 3.06 -5.02 -8.39
CA ARG A 76 4.10 -4.01 -8.54
C ARG A 76 5.42 -4.62 -8.99
N ASP A 77 6.23 -3.83 -9.69
CA ASP A 77 7.63 -4.18 -9.91
C ASP A 77 8.37 -4.23 -8.55
N PRO A 78 9.05 -5.35 -8.22
CA PRO A 78 9.65 -5.53 -6.90
C PRO A 78 10.83 -4.58 -6.65
N ILE A 79 11.62 -4.23 -7.67
CA ILE A 79 12.78 -3.34 -7.54
C ILE A 79 12.32 -1.91 -7.29
N GLN A 80 11.33 -1.44 -8.05
CA GLN A 80 10.74 -0.11 -7.87
C GLN A 80 10.02 -0.01 -6.52
N THR A 81 9.34 -1.06 -6.10
CA THR A 81 8.67 -1.11 -4.79
C THR A 81 9.69 -1.04 -3.66
N ALA A 82 10.77 -1.83 -3.72
CA ALA A 82 11.84 -1.78 -2.72
C ALA A 82 12.48 -0.37 -2.63
N LYS A 83 12.66 0.29 -3.78
CA LYS A 83 13.17 1.67 -3.82
C LYS A 83 12.20 2.66 -3.19
N SER A 84 10.91 2.53 -3.46
CA SER A 84 9.85 3.38 -2.88
C SER A 84 9.76 3.21 -1.36
N VAL A 85 9.78 1.96 -0.88
CA VAL A 85 9.82 1.60 0.54
C VAL A 85 11.02 2.25 1.25
N ALA A 86 12.23 2.06 0.71
CA ALA A 86 13.44 2.61 1.30
C ALA A 86 13.43 4.16 1.32
N SER A 87 12.91 4.78 0.26
CA SER A 87 12.81 6.24 0.17
C SER A 87 11.81 6.80 1.18
N LEU A 88 10.64 6.17 1.31
CA LEU A 88 9.62 6.59 2.25
C LEU A 88 10.06 6.37 3.71
N ASP A 89 10.74 5.27 4.00
CA ASP A 89 11.32 5.02 5.32
C ASP A 89 12.34 6.09 5.70
N GLN A 90 13.23 6.48 4.77
CA GLN A 90 14.17 7.56 4.96
C GLN A 90 13.50 8.92 5.18
N ILE A 91 12.49 9.27 4.35
CA ILE A 91 11.74 10.54 4.48
C ILE A 91 11.00 10.60 5.81
N SER A 92 10.44 9.49 6.25
CA SER A 92 9.72 9.40 7.51
C SER A 92 10.60 9.24 8.74
N SER A 93 11.95 9.17 8.58
CA SER A 93 12.88 8.90 9.68
C SER A 93 12.59 7.59 10.43
N GLY A 94 12.28 6.52 9.68
CA GLY A 94 12.02 5.17 10.22
C GLY A 94 10.62 4.96 10.80
N ARG A 95 9.66 5.85 10.52
CA ARG A 95 8.27 5.73 10.97
C ARG A 95 7.38 4.91 10.02
N PHE A 96 7.94 4.41 8.91
CA PHE A 96 7.18 3.67 7.91
C PHE A 96 6.99 2.20 8.31
N LEU A 97 5.74 1.74 8.27
CA LEU A 97 5.35 0.36 8.47
C LEU A 97 4.90 -0.24 7.13
N PHE A 98 5.65 -1.19 6.62
CA PHE A 98 5.37 -1.81 5.33
C PHE A 98 4.45 -3.03 5.49
N GLY A 99 3.14 -2.81 5.41
CA GLY A 99 2.13 -3.85 5.38
C GLY A 99 1.91 -4.36 3.96
N VAL A 100 1.96 -5.68 3.76
CA VAL A 100 1.84 -6.31 2.45
C VAL A 100 0.71 -7.31 2.38
N GLY A 101 0.19 -7.54 1.19
CA GLY A 101 -0.84 -8.55 0.97
C GLY A 101 -1.02 -8.89 -0.50
N ALA A 102 -1.75 -10.00 -0.73
CA ALA A 102 -1.98 -10.51 -2.07
C ALA A 102 -3.24 -9.94 -2.76
N GLY A 103 -4.05 -9.16 -2.04
CA GLY A 103 -5.29 -8.61 -2.59
C GLY A 103 -6.38 -9.65 -2.84
N TRP A 104 -7.54 -9.15 -3.29
CA TRP A 104 -8.76 -9.94 -3.50
C TRP A 104 -9.35 -9.81 -4.90
N ASN A 105 -9.07 -8.71 -5.61
CA ASN A 105 -9.67 -8.39 -6.91
C ASN A 105 -8.92 -9.09 -8.04
N ALA A 106 -9.50 -10.18 -8.55
CA ALA A 106 -8.86 -11.01 -9.55
C ALA A 106 -8.67 -10.29 -10.89
N GLU A 107 -9.61 -9.43 -11.25
CA GLU A 107 -9.57 -8.67 -12.50
C GLU A 107 -8.48 -7.60 -12.46
N GLU A 108 -8.34 -6.87 -11.36
CA GLU A 108 -7.24 -5.93 -11.14
C GLU A 108 -5.87 -6.63 -11.24
N MET A 109 -5.73 -7.81 -10.62
CA MET A 109 -4.50 -8.60 -10.73
C MET A 109 -4.21 -9.03 -12.16
N ALA A 110 -5.24 -9.46 -12.91
CA ALA A 110 -5.10 -9.86 -14.31
C ALA A 110 -4.59 -8.72 -15.19
N ASP A 111 -5.05 -7.50 -14.97
CA ASP A 111 -4.60 -6.31 -15.70
C ASP A 111 -3.12 -5.99 -15.41
N HIS A 112 -2.59 -6.41 -14.25
CA HIS A 112 -1.17 -6.36 -13.92
C HIS A 112 -0.39 -7.62 -14.35
N GLY A 113 -1.01 -8.55 -15.08
CA GLY A 113 -0.38 -9.79 -15.53
C GLY A 113 -0.21 -10.85 -14.42
N THR A 114 -0.84 -10.67 -13.26
CA THR A 114 -0.75 -11.59 -12.13
C THR A 114 -1.89 -12.59 -12.14
N ASN A 115 -1.57 -13.87 -12.03
CA ASN A 115 -2.57 -14.91 -11.91
C ASN A 115 -3.10 -15.00 -10.46
N PHE A 116 -4.40 -14.82 -10.29
CA PHE A 116 -5.06 -14.86 -8.99
C PHE A 116 -4.80 -16.15 -8.19
N LYS A 117 -4.73 -17.31 -8.89
CA LYS A 117 -4.51 -18.61 -8.23
C LYS A 117 -3.12 -18.73 -7.60
N THR A 118 -2.13 -18.04 -8.14
CA THR A 118 -0.74 -18.09 -7.66
C THR A 118 -0.36 -16.91 -6.76
N ARG A 119 -1.30 -15.99 -6.50
CA ARG A 119 -1.03 -14.74 -5.77
C ARG A 119 -0.38 -14.94 -4.40
N ILE A 120 -0.75 -15.99 -3.67
CA ILE A 120 -0.17 -16.28 -2.36
C ILE A 120 1.27 -16.78 -2.50
N CYS A 121 1.53 -17.69 -3.46
CA CYS A 121 2.90 -18.12 -3.75
C CYS A 121 3.79 -16.95 -4.13
N LEU A 122 3.29 -16.05 -5.01
CA LEU A 122 4.02 -14.86 -5.41
C LEU A 122 4.32 -13.93 -4.23
N LEU A 123 3.37 -13.76 -3.31
CA LEU A 123 3.58 -12.96 -2.11
C LEU A 123 4.74 -13.49 -1.26
N TYR A 124 4.81 -14.81 -1.07
CA TYR A 124 5.88 -15.45 -0.27
C TYR A 124 7.23 -15.50 -1.00
N THR A 125 7.24 -15.51 -2.32
CA THR A 125 8.47 -15.56 -3.12
C THR A 125 8.93 -14.17 -3.59
N SER A 126 8.15 -13.12 -3.34
CA SER A 126 8.57 -11.75 -3.63
C SER A 126 9.79 -11.38 -2.78
N PRO A 127 10.86 -10.85 -3.40
CA PRO A 127 12.07 -10.48 -2.67
C PRO A 127 11.77 -9.44 -1.59
N SER A 128 12.12 -9.77 -0.36
CA SER A 128 12.00 -8.87 0.77
C SER A 128 13.13 -7.83 0.74
N PRO A 129 12.89 -6.57 1.13
CA PRO A 129 13.99 -5.62 1.35
C PRO A 129 15.07 -6.11 2.35
N ARG A 130 14.72 -7.08 3.21
CA ARG A 130 15.67 -7.74 4.13
C ARG A 130 16.61 -8.71 3.40
N ASP A 131 16.14 -9.36 2.32
CA ASP A 131 16.92 -10.35 1.57
C ASP A 131 18.08 -9.71 0.81
N GLN A 132 18.02 -8.41 0.53
CA GLN A 132 19.07 -7.64 -0.12
C GLN A 132 20.23 -7.25 0.81
N ARG A 133 20.13 -7.43 2.12
CA ARG A 133 21.20 -7.17 3.08
C ARG A 133 22.19 -8.32 3.25
N GLY A 134 21.99 -9.47 2.61
CA GLY A 134 22.77 -10.69 2.75
C GLY A 134 24.00 -10.81 1.86
N SER A 135 24.32 -9.81 1.03
CA SER A 135 25.50 -9.84 0.15
C SER A 135 26.46 -8.68 0.44
N ARG A 136 27.19 -8.79 1.54
CA ARG A 136 28.45 -8.10 1.77
C ARG A 136 29.50 -9.11 2.20
#